data_a814981a067411c94fc83da06ec7885a
#
_entry.id   a814981a067411c94fc83da06ec7885a
#
_cell.length_a   1.000
_cell.length_b   1.000
_cell.length_c   1.000
_cell.angle_alpha   90.00
_cell.angle_beta   90.00
_cell.angle_gamma   90.00
#
_symmetry.space_group_name_H-M   'P 1'
#
loop_
_entity.id
_entity.type
_entity.pdbx_description
1 polymer ?
#
loop_
_entity_poly.entity_id
_entity_poly.type
_entity_poly.pdbx_seq_one_letter_code
_entity_poly.pdbx_strand_id
1 'polypeptide(L)'
;MKRLTQIFQALLGVVALILTALVAVGRLAWRTIRNWWKKRSKWVRRSIATILILIPVGFVALIACAYYDSEYGRWYWKDNYLSKNVEVHGFRDDKVRVYNYCIGKYTTPKVNWVSDSPANDSLTVYAIPNKRGYINIKNGEIVIDAEANNYRKAWVFSEGLEAVMKDGKIGFINAKNEVVIPFQFEYSDKCRMWNFGYLFHDGYCIMTNKDGDLGLIVTTGKWVVEPAYDEIWAPHESGYRIIVDNSKHGVLDSRGNVIYSAEYGYVDVLSDGFILTKGGRKWQVDFDGNIIQPFMFDGTYYINYPIGYNECGDIQYAFADYAKYEVMNRYGIMNRITGKPITFALYSDINMLSKDLFEVQDPESYDWYLVDTNGNVVSKK
;
A
#
# COMPACT_ATOMS: atom_id res chain seq x y z
N MET A 1 23.76 -14.14 -17.18
CA MET A 1 24.69 -15.10 -17.84
C MET A 1 24.67 -16.48 -17.19
N LYS A 2 24.96 -16.71 -15.91
CA LYS A 2 25.01 -18.07 -15.29
C LYS A 2 23.74 -18.94 -15.49
N ARG A 3 22.53 -18.40 -15.39
CA ARG A 3 21.28 -19.16 -15.62
C ARG A 3 21.08 -19.57 -17.09
N LEU A 4 21.46 -18.72 -18.04
CA LEU A 4 21.40 -19.04 -19.46
C LEU A 4 22.37 -20.16 -19.85
N THR A 5 23.57 -20.12 -19.28
CA THR A 5 24.55 -21.19 -19.46
C THR A 5 24.03 -22.51 -18.88
N GLN A 6 23.33 -22.49 -17.75
CA GLN A 6 22.70 -23.69 -17.16
C GLN A 6 21.53 -24.22 -18.01
N ILE A 7 20.66 -23.33 -18.54
CA ILE A 7 19.57 -23.75 -19.44
C ILE A 7 20.13 -24.31 -20.76
N PHE A 8 21.15 -23.67 -21.32
CA PHE A 8 21.83 -24.17 -22.53
C PHE A 8 22.54 -25.51 -22.30
N GLN A 9 23.21 -25.67 -21.16
CA GLN A 9 23.81 -26.95 -20.77
C GLN A 9 22.75 -28.04 -20.50
N ALA A 10 21.62 -27.70 -19.87
CA ALA A 10 20.51 -28.63 -19.68
C ALA A 10 19.89 -29.04 -21.02
N LEU A 11 19.71 -28.11 -21.96
CA LEU A 11 19.20 -28.37 -23.31
C LEU A 11 20.18 -29.24 -24.13
N LEU A 12 21.48 -28.95 -24.07
CA LEU A 12 22.50 -29.80 -24.66
C LEU A 12 22.50 -31.20 -24.05
N GLY A 13 22.30 -31.32 -22.73
CA GLY A 13 22.14 -32.59 -22.02
C GLY A 13 20.91 -33.39 -22.50
N VAL A 14 19.78 -32.74 -22.68
CA VAL A 14 18.53 -33.33 -23.18
C VAL A 14 18.71 -33.78 -24.66
N VAL A 15 19.33 -32.94 -25.49
CA VAL A 15 19.63 -33.29 -26.88
C VAL A 15 20.61 -34.48 -26.95
N ALA A 16 21.63 -34.50 -26.12
CA ALA A 16 22.58 -35.62 -26.03
C ALA A 16 21.90 -36.90 -25.54
N LEU A 17 20.97 -36.83 -24.58
CA LEU A 17 20.17 -37.98 -24.13
C LEU A 17 19.24 -38.51 -25.22
N ILE A 18 18.58 -37.63 -25.97
CA ILE A 18 17.72 -38.02 -27.11
C ILE A 18 18.54 -38.66 -28.20
N LEU A 19 19.72 -38.12 -28.54
CA LEU A 19 20.64 -38.70 -29.53
C LEU A 19 21.17 -40.03 -29.07
N THR A 20 21.55 -40.21 -27.81
CA THR A 20 22.00 -41.48 -27.24
C THR A 20 20.90 -42.54 -27.23
N ALA A 21 19.66 -42.15 -26.88
CA ALA A 21 18.49 -43.03 -26.92
C ALA A 21 18.16 -43.44 -28.36
N LEU A 22 18.23 -42.52 -29.32
CA LEU A 22 18.05 -42.81 -30.75
C LEU A 22 19.13 -43.75 -31.31
N VAL A 23 20.37 -43.60 -30.87
CA VAL A 23 21.48 -44.50 -31.23
C VAL A 23 21.29 -45.89 -30.60
N ALA A 24 20.86 -45.99 -29.35
CA ALA A 24 20.60 -47.25 -28.66
C ALA A 24 19.43 -48.02 -29.29
N VAL A 25 18.30 -47.33 -29.52
CA VAL A 25 17.16 -47.93 -30.24
C VAL A 25 17.53 -48.29 -31.68
N GLY A 26 18.33 -47.45 -32.35
CA GLY A 26 18.83 -47.73 -33.71
C GLY A 26 19.69 -48.97 -33.78
N ARG A 27 20.51 -49.25 -32.75
CA ARG A 27 21.31 -50.48 -32.70
C ARG A 27 20.48 -51.76 -32.54
N LEU A 28 19.43 -51.72 -31.70
CA LEU A 28 18.54 -52.86 -31.49
C LEU A 28 17.67 -53.15 -32.73
N ALA A 29 17.18 -52.10 -33.40
CA ALA A 29 16.28 -52.23 -34.54
C ALA A 29 17.00 -52.22 -35.91
N TRP A 30 18.32 -52.02 -35.91
CA TRP A 30 19.10 -51.76 -37.13
C TRP A 30 18.91 -52.82 -38.22
N ARG A 31 18.90 -54.11 -37.89
CA ARG A 31 18.73 -55.21 -38.88
C ARG A 31 17.32 -55.12 -39.51
N THR A 32 16.28 -54.91 -38.70
CA THR A 32 14.89 -54.82 -39.16
C THR A 32 14.67 -53.54 -39.95
N ILE A 33 15.18 -52.42 -39.48
CA ILE A 33 15.09 -51.11 -40.14
C ILE A 33 15.86 -51.14 -41.48
N ARG A 34 17.06 -51.72 -41.49
CA ARG A 34 17.87 -51.82 -42.71
C ARG A 34 17.20 -52.66 -43.78
N ASN A 35 16.59 -53.82 -43.43
CA ASN A 35 15.84 -54.63 -44.36
C ASN A 35 14.56 -53.94 -44.86
N TRP A 36 13.84 -53.31 -43.98
CA TRP A 36 12.64 -52.51 -44.31
C TRP A 36 13.03 -51.33 -45.22
N TRP A 37 14.11 -50.60 -44.91
CA TRP A 37 14.66 -49.49 -45.69
C TRP A 37 15.08 -49.90 -47.10
N LYS A 38 15.73 -51.05 -47.24
CA LYS A 38 16.13 -51.55 -48.57
C LYS A 38 14.96 -51.91 -49.46
N LYS A 39 13.85 -52.34 -48.91
CA LYS A 39 12.61 -52.68 -49.64
C LYS A 39 11.82 -51.45 -50.10
N ARG A 40 12.15 -50.22 -49.67
CA ARG A 40 11.43 -49.02 -50.06
C ARG A 40 11.99 -48.37 -51.30
N SER A 41 11.11 -47.71 -52.08
CA SER A 41 11.52 -46.96 -53.29
C SER A 41 12.50 -45.82 -52.90
N LYS A 42 13.30 -45.39 -53.86
CA LYS A 42 14.26 -44.28 -53.67
C LYS A 42 13.55 -42.99 -53.18
N TRP A 43 12.33 -42.78 -53.67
CA TRP A 43 11.53 -41.62 -53.26
C TRP A 43 11.15 -41.67 -51.80
N VAL A 44 10.58 -42.79 -51.30
CA VAL A 44 10.23 -42.97 -49.88
C VAL A 44 11.43 -42.83 -48.97
N ARG A 45 12.59 -43.37 -49.34
CA ARG A 45 13.82 -43.21 -48.56
C ARG A 45 14.29 -41.77 -48.47
N ARG A 46 14.20 -41.01 -49.58
CA ARG A 46 14.51 -39.56 -49.58
C ARG A 46 13.54 -38.77 -48.69
N SER A 47 12.23 -39.03 -48.81
CA SER A 47 11.22 -38.37 -47.99
C SER A 47 11.43 -38.58 -46.48
N ILE A 48 11.70 -39.84 -46.06
CA ILE A 48 11.97 -40.16 -44.66
C ILE A 48 13.27 -39.49 -44.18
N ALA A 49 14.33 -39.51 -44.97
CA ALA A 49 15.58 -38.85 -44.63
C ALA A 49 15.40 -37.32 -44.49
N THR A 50 14.59 -36.73 -45.40
CA THR A 50 14.24 -35.28 -45.30
C THR A 50 13.48 -34.99 -44.04
N ILE A 51 12.49 -35.80 -43.68
CA ILE A 51 11.68 -35.61 -42.44
C ILE A 51 12.60 -35.74 -41.20
N LEU A 52 13.47 -36.72 -41.16
CA LEU A 52 14.42 -36.94 -40.06
C LEU A 52 15.43 -35.77 -39.88
N ILE A 53 15.69 -35.01 -40.94
CA ILE A 53 16.52 -33.79 -40.88
C ILE A 53 15.66 -32.60 -40.52
N LEU A 54 14.46 -32.46 -41.08
CA LEU A 54 13.60 -31.30 -40.87
C LEU A 54 13.03 -31.19 -39.43
N ILE A 55 12.78 -32.37 -38.78
CA ILE A 55 12.27 -32.35 -37.39
C ILE A 55 13.27 -31.72 -36.42
N PRO A 56 14.55 -32.12 -36.34
CA PRO A 56 15.54 -31.47 -35.48
C PRO A 56 15.78 -30.01 -35.85
N VAL A 57 15.85 -29.70 -37.15
CA VAL A 57 16.03 -28.32 -37.63
C VAL A 57 14.82 -27.44 -37.21
N GLY A 58 13.61 -27.95 -37.38
CA GLY A 58 12.38 -27.26 -36.92
C GLY A 58 12.37 -27.05 -35.40
N PHE A 59 12.81 -28.06 -34.65
CA PHE A 59 12.89 -27.97 -33.19
C PHE A 59 13.93 -26.91 -32.73
N VAL A 60 15.13 -26.91 -33.38
CA VAL A 60 16.14 -25.88 -33.12
C VAL A 60 15.62 -24.47 -33.48
N ALA A 61 14.93 -24.37 -34.63
CA ALA A 61 14.32 -23.09 -35.04
C ALA A 61 13.26 -22.60 -34.04
N LEU A 62 12.39 -23.51 -33.53
CA LEU A 62 11.42 -23.19 -32.50
C LEU A 62 12.06 -22.68 -31.19
N ILE A 63 13.13 -23.37 -30.75
CA ILE A 63 13.91 -22.94 -29.58
C ILE A 63 14.55 -21.58 -29.83
N ALA A 64 15.13 -21.36 -30.99
CA ALA A 64 15.70 -20.05 -31.33
C ALA A 64 14.67 -18.95 -31.41
N CYS A 65 13.48 -19.23 -31.98
CA CYS A 65 12.38 -18.28 -32.00
C CYS A 65 11.84 -17.97 -30.58
N ALA A 66 11.68 -19.01 -29.74
CA ALA A 66 11.25 -18.81 -28.35
C ALA A 66 12.28 -18.01 -27.54
N TYR A 67 13.57 -18.30 -27.75
CA TYR A 67 14.65 -17.53 -27.14
C TYR A 67 14.64 -16.08 -27.61
N TYR A 68 14.54 -15.85 -28.93
CA TYR A 68 14.48 -14.51 -29.48
C TYR A 68 13.28 -13.74 -28.94
N ASP A 69 12.11 -14.37 -28.87
CA ASP A 69 10.90 -13.75 -28.36
C ASP A 69 11.00 -13.44 -26.85
N SER A 70 11.60 -14.30 -26.03
CA SER A 70 11.82 -14.04 -24.61
C SER A 70 12.83 -12.92 -24.36
N GLU A 71 13.86 -12.80 -25.23
CA GLU A 71 14.93 -11.81 -25.07
C GLU A 71 14.59 -10.45 -25.68
N TYR A 72 13.88 -10.42 -26.82
CA TYR A 72 13.62 -9.21 -27.60
C TYR A 72 12.14 -8.89 -27.76
N GLY A 73 11.23 -9.84 -27.45
CA GLY A 73 9.79 -9.62 -27.51
C GLY A 73 9.34 -8.59 -26.48
N ARG A 74 8.58 -7.58 -26.90
CA ARG A 74 8.10 -6.49 -26.05
C ARG A 74 6.67 -6.72 -25.59
N TRP A 75 6.41 -6.28 -24.35
CA TRP A 75 5.08 -6.09 -23.79
C TRP A 75 4.74 -4.59 -23.72
N TYR A 76 4.22 -4.01 -24.79
CA TYR A 76 3.91 -2.57 -24.90
C TYR A 76 3.00 -2.02 -23.80
N TRP A 77 2.17 -2.84 -23.20
CA TRP A 77 1.32 -2.46 -22.07
C TRP A 77 2.09 -2.29 -20.73
N LYS A 78 3.36 -2.68 -20.69
CA LYS A 78 4.29 -2.40 -19.58
C LYS A 78 5.18 -1.18 -19.84
N ASP A 79 5.01 -0.53 -20.97
CA ASP A 79 5.81 0.65 -21.30
C ASP A 79 5.31 1.82 -20.48
N ASN A 80 6.25 2.63 -19.94
CA ASN A 80 5.95 3.80 -19.14
C ASN A 80 6.97 4.91 -19.35
N TYR A 81 6.52 6.16 -19.35
CA TYR A 81 7.38 7.31 -19.52
C TYR A 81 7.98 7.77 -18.20
N LEU A 82 9.31 7.91 -18.13
CA LEU A 82 10.01 8.58 -17.03
C LEU A 82 10.14 10.09 -17.30
N SER A 83 10.31 10.46 -18.55
CA SER A 83 10.35 11.84 -19.00
C SER A 83 10.02 11.92 -20.50
N LYS A 84 10.00 13.12 -21.08
CA LYS A 84 9.68 13.35 -22.50
C LYS A 84 10.50 12.46 -23.46
N ASN A 85 11.75 12.16 -23.12
CA ASN A 85 12.67 11.44 -24.01
C ASN A 85 13.16 10.10 -23.42
N VAL A 86 12.65 9.69 -22.27
CA VAL A 86 13.09 8.46 -21.58
C VAL A 86 11.88 7.63 -21.22
N GLU A 87 11.88 6.40 -21.70
CA GLU A 87 10.79 5.46 -21.55
C GLU A 87 11.28 4.12 -21.01
N VAL A 88 10.48 3.51 -20.15
CA VAL A 88 10.66 2.13 -19.68
C VAL A 88 9.97 1.21 -20.67
N HIS A 89 10.71 0.28 -21.24
CA HIS A 89 10.19 -0.74 -22.14
C HIS A 89 10.09 -2.09 -21.44
N GLY A 90 8.89 -2.71 -21.46
CA GLY A 90 8.64 -4.04 -20.94
C GLY A 90 9.02 -5.16 -21.91
N PHE A 91 9.51 -6.28 -21.39
CA PHE A 91 9.87 -7.48 -22.17
C PHE A 91 9.09 -8.71 -21.70
N ARG A 92 9.02 -9.74 -22.54
CA ARG A 92 8.25 -10.97 -22.29
C ARG A 92 8.82 -11.85 -21.17
N ASP A 93 10.06 -11.61 -20.76
CA ASP A 93 10.68 -12.24 -19.59
C ASP A 93 10.37 -11.52 -18.27
N ASP A 94 9.31 -10.67 -18.25
CA ASP A 94 8.87 -9.85 -17.12
C ASP A 94 9.88 -8.81 -16.64
N LYS A 95 10.92 -8.54 -17.44
CA LYS A 95 11.91 -7.50 -17.16
C LYS A 95 11.62 -6.24 -17.94
N VAL A 96 12.31 -5.17 -17.55
CA VAL A 96 12.23 -3.88 -18.22
C VAL A 96 13.62 -3.34 -18.53
N ARG A 97 13.69 -2.41 -19.49
CA ARG A 97 14.87 -1.61 -19.80
C ARG A 97 14.47 -0.15 -20.03
N VAL A 98 15.37 0.73 -19.74
CA VAL A 98 15.17 2.17 -20.00
C VAL A 98 15.75 2.50 -21.38
N TYR A 99 14.92 3.12 -22.22
CA TYR A 99 15.28 3.58 -23.55
C TYR A 99 15.34 5.09 -23.58
N ASN A 100 16.41 5.63 -24.15
CA ASN A 100 16.56 7.07 -24.34
C ASN A 100 16.44 7.40 -25.82
N TYR A 101 15.40 8.14 -26.20
CA TYR A 101 15.11 8.52 -27.58
C TYR A 101 16.11 9.54 -28.15
N CYS A 102 16.76 10.37 -27.31
CA CYS A 102 17.76 11.33 -27.80
C CYS A 102 19.00 10.65 -28.38
N ILE A 103 19.37 9.50 -27.84
CA ILE A 103 20.57 8.74 -28.27
C ILE A 103 20.22 7.43 -28.98
N GLY A 104 18.92 7.12 -29.10
CA GLY A 104 18.41 5.97 -29.84
C GLY A 104 18.81 4.61 -29.29
N LYS A 105 19.06 4.47 -27.97
CA LYS A 105 19.51 3.21 -27.38
C LYS A 105 19.00 2.99 -25.95
N TYR A 106 19.08 1.74 -25.50
CA TYR A 106 18.88 1.35 -24.12
C TYR A 106 20.06 1.81 -23.27
N THR A 107 19.76 2.44 -22.14
CA THR A 107 20.74 2.97 -21.17
C THR A 107 20.95 2.03 -19.98
N THR A 108 20.05 1.05 -19.80
CA THR A 108 20.17 0.06 -18.72
C THR A 108 20.26 -1.37 -19.26
N PRO A 109 20.84 -2.31 -18.52
CA PRO A 109 20.59 -3.73 -18.72
C PRO A 109 19.13 -4.07 -18.47
N LYS A 110 18.71 -5.32 -18.68
CA LYS A 110 17.41 -5.80 -18.22
C LYS A 110 17.37 -5.84 -16.70
N VAL A 111 16.42 -5.10 -16.12
CA VAL A 111 16.16 -5.01 -14.68
C VAL A 111 14.77 -5.53 -14.37
N ASN A 112 14.47 -5.85 -13.11
CA ASN A 112 13.20 -6.43 -12.76
C ASN A 112 12.06 -5.41 -12.79
N TRP A 113 12.37 -4.15 -12.45
CA TRP A 113 11.37 -3.11 -12.30
C TRP A 113 12.05 -1.73 -12.24
N VAL A 114 11.34 -0.70 -12.69
CA VAL A 114 11.67 0.72 -12.54
C VAL A 114 10.44 1.42 -12.01
N SER A 115 10.61 2.31 -11.02
CA SER A 115 9.50 3.08 -10.45
C SER A 115 8.99 4.10 -11.47
N ASP A 116 7.68 4.21 -11.56
CA ASP A 116 6.94 5.19 -12.36
C ASP A 116 6.59 6.47 -11.59
N SER A 117 6.86 6.48 -10.29
CA SER A 117 6.59 7.61 -9.40
C SER A 117 7.90 8.25 -8.94
N PRO A 118 8.58 9.03 -9.77
CA PRO A 118 9.67 9.86 -9.29
C PRO A 118 9.05 10.92 -8.35
N ALA A 119 9.52 11.02 -7.12
CA ALA A 119 9.29 12.21 -6.34
C ALA A 119 9.95 13.41 -7.04
N ASN A 120 9.80 14.62 -6.54
CA ASN A 120 10.18 15.89 -7.14
C ASN A 120 11.63 16.02 -7.66
N ASP A 121 12.44 14.96 -7.56
CA ASP A 121 13.84 14.89 -7.97
C ASP A 121 14.07 14.15 -9.28
N SER A 122 15.28 14.28 -9.81
CA SER A 122 15.65 13.73 -11.12
C SER A 122 15.96 12.23 -11.11
N LEU A 123 15.86 11.56 -9.98
CA LEU A 123 16.19 10.14 -9.81
C LEU A 123 14.96 9.29 -9.49
N THR A 124 14.92 8.09 -10.04
CA THR A 124 13.91 7.08 -9.71
C THR A 124 14.57 5.74 -9.38
N VAL A 125 13.86 4.91 -8.60
CA VAL A 125 14.34 3.60 -8.16
C VAL A 125 14.24 2.57 -9.28
N TYR A 126 15.26 1.74 -9.42
CA TYR A 126 15.17 0.48 -10.17
C TYR A 126 15.52 -0.73 -9.32
N ALA A 127 15.06 -1.89 -9.74
CA ALA A 127 15.23 -3.13 -9.00
C ALA A 127 15.89 -4.21 -9.84
N ILE A 128 16.85 -4.88 -9.22
CA ILE A 128 17.34 -6.21 -9.60
C ILE A 128 17.02 -7.20 -8.47
N PRO A 129 17.19 -8.51 -8.60
CA PRO A 129 16.83 -9.45 -7.54
C PRO A 129 17.48 -9.09 -6.20
N ASN A 130 16.61 -8.79 -5.20
CA ASN A 130 17.00 -8.42 -3.84
C ASN A 130 17.82 -7.13 -3.67
N LYS A 131 17.97 -6.32 -4.70
CA LYS A 131 18.74 -5.08 -4.64
C LYS A 131 18.05 -3.94 -5.35
N ARG A 132 18.34 -2.72 -4.94
CA ARG A 132 17.80 -1.47 -5.48
C ARG A 132 18.93 -0.52 -5.85
N GLY A 133 18.69 0.30 -6.85
CA GLY A 133 19.56 1.37 -7.30
C GLY A 133 18.76 2.51 -7.91
N TYR A 134 19.40 3.48 -8.49
CA TYR A 134 18.75 4.69 -9.00
C TYR A 134 19.17 5.02 -10.42
N ILE A 135 18.20 5.51 -11.17
CA ILE A 135 18.29 5.92 -12.56
C ILE A 135 17.91 7.38 -12.66
N ASN A 136 18.65 8.15 -13.44
CA ASN A 136 18.28 9.51 -13.79
C ASN A 136 17.14 9.49 -14.80
N ILE A 137 16.00 10.11 -14.46
CA ILE A 137 14.80 10.13 -15.31
C ILE A 137 14.96 10.96 -16.59
N LYS A 138 15.94 11.89 -16.65
CA LYS A 138 16.14 12.77 -17.79
C LYS A 138 16.94 12.11 -18.92
N ASN A 139 17.87 11.21 -18.57
CA ASN A 139 18.73 10.55 -19.54
C ASN A 139 18.70 9.02 -19.47
N GLY A 140 18.07 8.44 -18.46
CA GLY A 140 17.93 6.99 -18.27
C GLY A 140 19.19 6.29 -17.78
N GLU A 141 20.22 7.01 -17.37
CA GLU A 141 21.49 6.42 -16.91
C GLU A 141 21.40 5.97 -15.46
N ILE A 142 22.05 4.84 -15.14
CA ILE A 142 22.22 4.39 -13.76
C ILE A 142 23.17 5.34 -13.05
N VAL A 143 22.69 5.97 -11.97
CA VAL A 143 23.47 6.88 -11.11
C VAL A 143 23.99 6.14 -9.89
N ILE A 144 23.16 5.33 -9.26
CA ILE A 144 23.53 4.52 -8.11
C ILE A 144 23.33 3.06 -8.48
N ASP A 145 24.41 2.32 -8.62
CA ASP A 145 24.38 0.93 -9.07
C ASP A 145 23.90 -0.01 -7.95
N ALA A 146 22.89 -0.83 -8.25
CA ALA A 146 22.27 -1.74 -7.29
C ALA A 146 23.20 -2.88 -6.85
N GLU A 147 24.08 -3.37 -7.74
CA GLU A 147 25.04 -4.43 -7.40
C GLU A 147 26.15 -3.90 -6.49
N ALA A 148 26.67 -2.71 -6.79
CA ALA A 148 27.78 -2.12 -6.05
C ALA A 148 27.37 -1.69 -4.62
N ASN A 149 26.16 -1.18 -4.43
CA ASN A 149 25.73 -0.59 -3.16
C ASN A 149 24.98 -1.55 -2.25
N ASN A 150 24.36 -2.62 -2.80
CA ASN A 150 23.67 -3.67 -2.05
C ASN A 150 22.51 -3.18 -1.18
N TYR A 151 21.78 -2.16 -1.62
CA TYR A 151 20.57 -1.69 -0.91
C TYR A 151 19.43 -2.69 -1.11
N ARG A 152 18.89 -3.23 -0.01
CA ARG A 152 17.78 -4.21 -0.03
C ARG A 152 16.44 -3.57 -0.30
N LYS A 153 16.21 -2.34 0.19
CA LYS A 153 15.08 -1.48 -0.06
C LYS A 153 15.59 -0.09 -0.38
N ALA A 154 14.80 0.66 -1.13
CA ALA A 154 15.08 2.04 -1.48
C ALA A 154 13.74 2.73 -1.76
N TRP A 155 13.65 3.96 -1.37
CA TRP A 155 12.47 4.80 -1.58
C TRP A 155 12.77 5.87 -2.63
N VAL A 156 11.85 6.78 -2.87
CA VAL A 156 12.03 7.89 -3.81
C VAL A 156 12.70 9.07 -3.11
N PHE A 157 13.50 9.84 -3.83
CA PHE A 157 14.09 11.06 -3.32
C PHE A 157 13.02 12.06 -2.91
N SER A 158 13.19 12.68 -1.75
CA SER A 158 12.41 13.79 -1.27
C SER A 158 13.30 14.75 -0.50
N GLU A 159 13.23 16.03 -0.82
CA GLU A 159 14.03 17.09 -0.21
C GLU A 159 15.55 16.84 -0.27
N GLY A 160 16.02 16.19 -1.35
CA GLY A 160 17.43 15.88 -1.57
C GLY A 160 17.96 14.69 -0.77
N LEU A 161 17.12 14.04 0.01
CA LEU A 161 17.45 12.84 0.81
C LEU A 161 16.59 11.66 0.40
N GLU A 162 17.14 10.48 0.61
CA GLU A 162 16.48 9.23 0.30
C GLU A 162 16.77 8.14 1.32
N ALA A 163 15.74 7.49 1.80
CA ALA A 163 15.85 6.33 2.64
C ALA A 163 16.32 5.11 1.84
N VAL A 164 17.32 4.41 2.33
CA VAL A 164 17.77 3.13 1.80
C VAL A 164 18.00 2.15 2.95
N MET A 165 17.75 0.88 2.68
CA MET A 165 18.00 -0.18 3.67
C MET A 165 19.23 -0.99 3.29
N LYS A 166 20.19 -1.03 4.21
CA LYS A 166 21.41 -1.82 4.13
C LYS A 166 21.61 -2.58 5.45
N ASP A 167 21.97 -3.84 5.36
CA ASP A 167 22.23 -4.72 6.53
C ASP A 167 21.10 -4.71 7.58
N GLY A 168 19.83 -4.59 7.09
CA GLY A 168 18.64 -4.57 7.95
C GLY A 168 18.29 -3.23 8.56
N LYS A 169 19.12 -2.21 8.39
CA LYS A 169 18.91 -0.86 8.92
C LYS A 169 18.60 0.15 7.83
N ILE A 170 17.83 1.18 8.20
CA ILE A 170 17.52 2.33 7.36
C ILE A 170 18.53 3.44 7.66
N GLY A 171 19.05 4.03 6.61
CA GLY A 171 19.84 5.27 6.62
C GLY A 171 19.37 6.14 5.45
N PHE A 172 19.92 7.34 5.34
CA PHE A 172 19.59 8.26 4.25
C PHE A 172 20.84 8.66 3.49
N ILE A 173 20.69 8.68 2.17
CA ILE A 173 21.72 9.10 1.23
C ILE A 173 21.27 10.32 0.45
N ASN A 174 22.23 11.06 -0.12
CA ASN A 174 21.96 12.10 -1.11
C ASN A 174 22.10 11.55 -2.54
N ALA A 175 21.81 12.39 -3.53
CA ALA A 175 21.88 12.02 -4.95
C ALA A 175 23.28 11.62 -5.45
N LYS A 176 24.34 11.92 -4.67
CA LYS A 176 25.72 11.48 -4.93
C LYS A 176 26.06 10.14 -4.27
N ASN A 177 25.08 9.49 -3.62
CA ASN A 177 25.26 8.28 -2.84
C ASN A 177 26.14 8.47 -1.58
N GLU A 178 26.21 9.69 -1.05
CA GLU A 178 26.88 9.96 0.21
C GLU A 178 25.89 9.72 1.36
N VAL A 179 26.31 8.99 2.39
CA VAL A 179 25.49 8.73 3.58
C VAL A 179 25.39 10.02 4.39
N VAL A 180 24.18 10.59 4.45
CA VAL A 180 23.88 11.81 5.23
C VAL A 180 23.40 11.45 6.62
N ILE A 181 22.53 10.46 6.74
CA ILE A 181 22.07 9.93 8.01
C ILE A 181 22.50 8.47 8.10
N PRO A 182 23.27 8.07 9.13
CA PRO A 182 23.80 6.72 9.27
C PRO A 182 22.70 5.64 9.28
N PHE A 183 23.08 4.40 8.94
CA PHE A 183 22.19 3.23 8.98
C PHE A 183 21.94 2.81 10.43
N GLN A 184 20.93 3.39 11.07
CA GLN A 184 20.64 3.22 12.49
C GLN A 184 19.18 2.89 12.80
N PHE A 185 18.25 3.24 11.91
CA PHE A 185 16.83 3.07 12.15
C PHE A 185 16.34 1.68 11.76
N GLU A 186 15.30 1.22 12.44
CA GLU A 186 14.64 -0.05 12.09
C GLU A 186 13.70 0.13 10.92
N TYR A 187 13.45 -0.99 10.22
CA TYR A 187 12.39 -1.06 9.21
C TYR A 187 11.09 -1.53 9.85
N SER A 188 9.98 -0.87 9.54
CA SER A 188 8.64 -1.31 9.90
C SER A 188 7.65 -1.07 8.77
N ASP A 189 6.72 -2.01 8.59
CA ASP A 189 5.60 -1.84 7.64
C ASP A 189 4.57 -0.79 8.09
N LYS A 190 4.64 -0.30 9.33
CA LYS A 190 3.85 0.84 9.82
C LYS A 190 4.26 2.16 9.13
N CYS A 191 5.56 2.32 8.80
CA CYS A 191 6.05 3.45 7.99
C CYS A 191 5.74 3.18 6.52
N ARG A 192 4.63 3.70 6.00
CA ARG A 192 4.18 3.50 4.62
C ARG A 192 4.30 4.78 3.80
N MET A 193 4.45 4.65 2.49
CA MET A 193 4.55 5.80 1.59
C MET A 193 3.33 6.74 1.66
N TRP A 194 2.12 6.22 1.89
CA TRP A 194 0.92 7.03 1.98
C TRP A 194 0.86 7.95 3.22
N ASN A 195 1.65 7.66 4.27
CA ASN A 195 1.81 8.56 5.42
C ASN A 195 3.17 9.27 5.45
N PHE A 196 3.88 9.29 4.30
CA PHE A 196 5.26 9.80 4.17
C PHE A 196 6.28 9.10 5.08
N GLY A 197 6.04 7.83 5.40
CA GLY A 197 7.06 7.00 6.06
C GLY A 197 8.29 6.83 5.18
N TYR A 198 9.47 7.03 5.74
CA TYR A 198 10.77 7.03 5.07
C TYR A 198 10.98 8.16 4.04
N LEU A 199 10.09 9.16 3.96
CA LEU A 199 10.21 10.30 3.07
C LEU A 199 10.24 11.60 3.88
N PHE A 200 11.14 12.50 3.55
CA PHE A 200 11.14 13.85 4.11
C PHE A 200 10.03 14.68 3.46
N HIS A 201 9.27 15.37 4.29
CA HIS A 201 8.24 16.32 3.88
C HIS A 201 8.23 17.49 4.88
N ASP A 202 8.46 18.72 4.39
CA ASP A 202 8.62 19.93 5.20
C ASP A 202 9.73 19.78 6.29
N GLY A 203 10.83 19.09 5.93
CA GLY A 203 11.96 18.87 6.80
C GLY A 203 11.80 17.72 7.82
N TYR A 204 10.68 16.99 7.82
CA TYR A 204 10.40 15.90 8.75
C TYR A 204 10.14 14.58 8.05
N CYS A 205 10.57 13.49 8.67
CA CYS A 205 10.32 12.13 8.19
C CYS A 205 9.78 11.25 9.31
N ILE A 206 8.74 10.48 9.02
CA ILE A 206 8.19 9.48 9.96
C ILE A 206 9.13 8.28 9.96
N MET A 207 9.60 7.92 11.15
CA MET A 207 10.51 6.81 11.39
C MET A 207 10.02 5.95 12.55
N THR A 208 10.63 4.79 12.72
CA THR A 208 10.26 3.83 13.78
C THR A 208 11.47 3.49 14.64
N ASN A 209 11.19 3.16 15.90
CA ASN A 209 12.15 2.52 16.81
C ASN A 209 12.15 0.99 16.62
N LYS A 210 12.92 0.27 17.44
CA LYS A 210 13.00 -1.20 17.45
C LYS A 210 11.70 -1.88 17.91
N ASP A 211 10.84 -1.18 18.64
CA ASP A 211 9.59 -1.70 19.19
C ASP A 211 8.42 -1.48 18.19
N GLY A 212 8.69 -0.73 17.12
CA GLY A 212 7.75 -0.45 16.06
C GLY A 212 6.88 0.78 16.31
N ASP A 213 7.20 1.60 17.34
CA ASP A 213 6.53 2.86 17.58
C ASP A 213 7.03 3.93 16.62
N LEU A 214 6.18 4.84 16.26
CA LEU A 214 6.46 5.91 15.31
C LEU A 214 6.82 7.20 16.00
N GLY A 215 7.76 7.91 15.39
CA GLY A 215 8.17 9.27 15.76
C GLY A 215 8.55 10.07 14.51
N LEU A 216 9.02 11.31 14.70
CA LEU A 216 9.49 12.19 13.64
C LEU A 216 10.97 12.51 13.81
N ILE A 217 11.73 12.39 12.73
CA ILE A 217 13.11 12.88 12.65
C ILE A 217 13.19 14.10 11.73
N VAL A 218 14.20 14.92 11.95
CA VAL A 218 14.61 16.00 11.02
C VAL A 218 15.73 15.53 10.10
N THR A 219 16.08 16.32 9.08
CA THR A 219 17.09 16.03 8.05
C THR A 219 18.50 15.73 8.60
N THR A 220 18.76 16.03 9.87
CA THR A 220 20.00 15.63 10.57
C THR A 220 19.94 14.23 11.19
N GLY A 221 18.80 13.54 11.10
CA GLY A 221 18.56 12.22 11.71
C GLY A 221 18.25 12.26 13.21
N LYS A 222 18.05 13.45 13.79
CA LYS A 222 17.64 13.60 15.19
C LYS A 222 16.13 13.49 15.34
N TRP A 223 15.70 12.85 16.42
CA TRP A 223 14.29 12.83 16.79
C TRP A 223 13.84 14.23 17.23
N VAL A 224 12.67 14.64 16.72
CA VAL A 224 11.91 15.81 17.17
C VAL A 224 10.69 15.34 17.95
N VAL A 225 10.11 14.25 17.51
CA VAL A 225 9.09 13.52 18.24
C VAL A 225 9.67 12.14 18.52
N GLU A 226 9.90 11.84 19.78
CA GLU A 226 10.38 10.53 20.21
C GLU A 226 9.36 9.45 19.81
N PRO A 227 9.81 8.24 19.42
CA PRO A 227 8.91 7.17 19.02
C PRO A 227 8.04 6.70 20.18
N ALA A 228 6.75 6.98 20.11
CA ALA A 228 5.77 6.68 21.15
C ALA A 228 4.36 6.43 20.60
N TYR A 229 4.15 6.51 19.29
CA TYR A 229 2.82 6.44 18.68
C TYR A 229 2.64 5.20 17.81
N ASP A 230 1.43 4.64 17.82
CA ASP A 230 1.05 3.56 16.92
C ASP A 230 0.97 4.02 15.46
N GLU A 231 0.46 5.25 15.26
CA GLU A 231 0.38 5.88 13.95
C GLU A 231 0.72 7.37 14.01
N ILE A 232 1.36 7.86 12.95
CA ILE A 232 1.48 9.29 12.63
C ILE A 232 1.01 9.43 11.19
N TRP A 233 0.02 10.29 10.95
CA TRP A 233 -0.53 10.48 9.62
C TRP A 233 0.29 11.51 8.82
N ALA A 234 0.08 11.49 7.50
CA ALA A 234 0.59 12.53 6.61
C ALA A 234 0.14 13.92 7.09
N PRO A 235 0.95 14.98 6.88
CA PRO A 235 0.55 16.32 7.28
C PRO A 235 -0.67 16.76 6.46
N HIS A 236 -1.62 17.40 7.13
CA HIS A 236 -2.67 18.15 6.48
C HIS A 236 -2.07 19.41 5.80
N GLU A 237 -2.76 20.02 4.85
CA GLU A 237 -2.33 21.26 4.19
C GLU A 237 -2.00 22.40 5.17
N SER A 238 -2.64 22.43 6.34
CA SER A 238 -2.34 23.35 7.43
C SER A 238 -1.05 23.04 8.20
N GLY A 239 -0.37 21.93 7.87
CA GLY A 239 0.86 21.46 8.51
C GLY A 239 0.65 20.60 9.76
N TYR A 240 -0.58 20.48 10.28
CA TYR A 240 -0.88 19.61 11.43
C TYR A 240 -0.88 18.13 11.02
N ARG A 241 -0.51 17.27 11.98
CA ARG A 241 -0.50 15.81 11.83
C ARG A 241 -1.35 15.16 12.90
N ILE A 242 -2.13 14.16 12.53
CA ILE A 242 -2.82 13.30 13.50
C ILE A 242 -1.83 12.26 14.01
N ILE A 243 -1.82 12.06 15.33
CA ILE A 243 -1.14 10.96 16.00
C ILE A 243 -2.17 10.01 16.59
N VAL A 244 -1.86 8.73 16.61
CA VAL A 244 -2.70 7.70 17.23
C VAL A 244 -1.85 6.90 18.20
N ASP A 245 -2.37 6.73 19.40
CA ASP A 245 -1.82 5.83 20.42
C ASP A 245 -2.97 5.13 21.14
N ASN A 246 -2.90 3.80 21.29
CA ASN A 246 -3.95 2.99 21.94
C ASN A 246 -5.37 3.30 21.39
N SER A 247 -5.49 3.44 20.07
CA SER A 247 -6.74 3.79 19.36
C SER A 247 -7.32 5.15 19.76
N LYS A 248 -6.54 6.04 20.35
CA LYS A 248 -6.88 7.42 20.64
C LYS A 248 -6.10 8.36 19.73
N HIS A 249 -6.76 9.42 19.32
CA HIS A 249 -6.22 10.41 18.41
C HIS A 249 -5.74 11.65 19.16
N GLY A 250 -4.67 12.24 18.66
CA GLY A 250 -4.15 13.54 19.09
C GLY A 250 -3.66 14.33 17.89
N VAL A 251 -3.03 15.46 18.11
CA VAL A 251 -2.54 16.36 17.06
C VAL A 251 -1.15 16.88 17.39
N LEU A 252 -0.27 16.84 16.40
CA LEU A 252 0.99 17.57 16.38
C LEU A 252 0.89 18.79 15.48
N ASP A 253 1.58 19.85 15.82
CA ASP A 253 1.81 20.99 14.91
C ASP A 253 2.90 20.65 13.86
N SER A 254 3.14 21.59 12.95
CA SER A 254 4.16 21.43 11.90
C SER A 254 5.60 21.27 12.43
N ARG A 255 5.85 21.62 13.70
CA ARG A 255 7.16 21.52 14.36
C ARG A 255 7.31 20.24 15.20
N GLY A 256 6.25 19.44 15.31
CA GLY A 256 6.20 18.24 16.14
C GLY A 256 5.80 18.47 17.59
N ASN A 257 5.32 19.70 17.96
CA ASN A 257 4.79 19.92 19.30
C ASN A 257 3.38 19.31 19.42
N VAL A 258 3.11 18.69 20.56
CA VAL A 258 1.79 18.13 20.87
C VAL A 258 0.80 19.26 21.16
N ILE A 259 -0.20 19.45 20.28
CA ILE A 259 -1.31 20.39 20.47
C ILE A 259 -2.44 19.72 21.24
N TYR A 260 -2.78 18.49 20.86
CA TYR A 260 -3.71 17.63 21.59
C TYR A 260 -3.06 16.26 21.81
N SER A 261 -3.04 15.82 23.07
CA SER A 261 -2.58 14.47 23.43
C SER A 261 -3.48 13.41 22.81
N ALA A 262 -2.98 12.20 22.61
CA ALA A 262 -3.73 11.07 22.07
C ALA A 262 -4.76 10.54 23.09
N GLU A 263 -5.84 11.30 23.31
CA GLU A 263 -6.91 10.98 24.27
C GLU A 263 -8.32 11.11 23.68
N TYR A 264 -8.42 11.56 22.43
CA TYR A 264 -9.69 11.72 21.73
C TYR A 264 -10.11 10.44 21.02
N GLY A 265 -11.42 10.17 20.97
CA GLY A 265 -11.94 9.04 20.20
C GLY A 265 -11.68 9.22 18.70
N TYR A 266 -11.76 10.47 18.23
CA TYR A 266 -11.45 10.86 16.87
C TYR A 266 -11.09 12.35 16.81
N VAL A 267 -10.22 12.70 15.85
CA VAL A 267 -9.86 14.08 15.51
C VAL A 267 -9.88 14.24 14.01
N ASP A 268 -10.47 15.31 13.50
CA ASP A 268 -10.36 15.77 12.12
C ASP A 268 -9.62 17.10 12.07
N VAL A 269 -8.71 17.27 11.11
CA VAL A 269 -8.03 18.53 10.85
C VAL A 269 -8.74 19.22 9.70
N LEU A 270 -9.22 20.44 9.94
CA LEU A 270 -9.89 21.29 8.94
C LEU A 270 -8.95 22.41 8.47
N SER A 271 -9.40 23.19 7.50
CA SER A 271 -8.66 24.36 7.03
C SER A 271 -8.61 25.51 8.05
N ASP A 272 -9.51 25.52 9.04
CA ASP A 272 -9.72 26.58 10.01
C ASP A 272 -9.68 26.10 11.48
N GLY A 273 -9.36 24.83 11.72
CA GLY A 273 -9.30 24.28 13.07
C GLY A 273 -9.42 22.76 13.13
N PHE A 274 -10.07 22.27 14.19
CA PHE A 274 -10.19 20.83 14.46
C PHE A 274 -11.63 20.46 14.83
N ILE A 275 -12.07 19.28 14.39
CA ILE A 275 -13.21 18.60 14.99
C ILE A 275 -12.67 17.61 16.00
N LEU A 276 -13.13 17.74 17.24
CA LEU A 276 -12.73 16.88 18.34
C LEU A 276 -13.90 16.01 18.79
N THR A 277 -13.64 14.71 19.00
CA THR A 277 -14.65 13.77 19.51
C THR A 277 -14.11 13.04 20.73
N LYS A 278 -14.77 13.21 21.87
CA LYS A 278 -14.38 12.59 23.15
C LYS A 278 -15.61 12.39 24.04
N GLY A 279 -15.73 11.21 24.65
CA GLY A 279 -16.79 10.94 25.64
C GLY A 279 -18.20 11.14 25.09
N GLY A 280 -18.49 10.75 23.85
CA GLY A 280 -19.79 10.90 23.21
C GLY A 280 -20.15 12.33 22.81
N ARG A 281 -19.20 13.26 22.89
CA ARG A 281 -19.33 14.64 22.40
C ARG A 281 -18.49 14.83 21.14
N LYS A 282 -19.02 15.65 20.22
CA LYS A 282 -18.34 16.09 19.01
C LYS A 282 -18.50 17.62 18.88
N TRP A 283 -17.40 18.34 18.70
CA TRP A 283 -17.39 19.80 18.61
C TRP A 283 -16.26 20.29 17.73
N GLN A 284 -16.36 21.54 17.25
CA GLN A 284 -15.32 22.19 16.46
C GLN A 284 -14.66 23.30 17.25
N VAL A 285 -13.35 23.41 17.11
CA VAL A 285 -12.49 24.48 17.65
C VAL A 285 -11.65 25.08 16.53
N ASP A 286 -11.23 26.35 16.68
CA ASP A 286 -10.21 26.95 15.84
C ASP A 286 -8.81 26.45 16.23
N PHE A 287 -7.76 26.90 15.52
CA PHE A 287 -6.38 26.51 15.81
C PHE A 287 -5.86 27.04 17.16
N ASP A 288 -6.51 28.06 17.73
CA ASP A 288 -6.21 28.60 19.07
C ASP A 288 -6.97 27.85 20.18
N GLY A 289 -7.83 26.89 19.82
CA GLY A 289 -8.64 26.10 20.75
C GLY A 289 -9.98 26.75 21.15
N ASN A 290 -10.37 27.89 20.54
CA ASN A 290 -11.67 28.51 20.80
C ASN A 290 -12.76 27.68 20.14
N ILE A 291 -13.88 27.52 20.85
CA ILE A 291 -15.03 26.77 20.36
C ILE A 291 -15.76 27.55 19.26
N ILE A 292 -15.75 27.01 18.04
CA ILE A 292 -16.52 27.49 16.90
C ILE A 292 -17.93 26.90 16.94
N GLN A 293 -18.06 25.60 17.11
CA GLN A 293 -19.32 24.87 17.18
C GLN A 293 -19.31 23.91 18.37
N PRO A 294 -20.10 24.18 19.41
CA PRO A 294 -20.06 23.44 20.67
C PRO A 294 -20.69 22.05 20.61
N PHE A 295 -21.49 21.79 19.59
CA PHE A 295 -22.19 20.52 19.42
C PHE A 295 -22.32 20.15 17.95
N MET A 296 -21.86 18.92 17.60
CA MET A 296 -21.98 18.33 16.30
C MET A 296 -22.38 16.83 16.45
N PHE A 297 -22.90 16.25 15.38
CA PHE A 297 -23.30 14.84 15.34
C PHE A 297 -23.16 14.28 13.91
N ASP A 298 -23.12 12.94 13.79
CA ASP A 298 -22.96 12.25 12.52
C ASP A 298 -24.31 11.99 11.83
N GLY A 299 -25.38 11.80 12.63
CA GLY A 299 -26.74 11.57 12.15
C GLY A 299 -27.79 11.84 13.21
N THR A 300 -29.06 11.94 12.77
CA THR A 300 -30.23 12.05 13.65
C THR A 300 -31.33 11.11 13.20
N TYR A 301 -32.06 10.56 14.18
CA TYR A 301 -33.12 9.57 13.95
C TYR A 301 -34.34 9.94 14.77
N TYR A 302 -35.52 9.99 14.15
CA TYR A 302 -36.78 10.23 14.85
C TYR A 302 -37.10 9.09 15.79
N ILE A 303 -37.68 9.40 16.93
CA ILE A 303 -38.15 8.44 17.92
C ILE A 303 -39.66 8.52 18.01
N ASN A 304 -40.32 7.39 18.12
CA ASN A 304 -41.73 7.26 18.37
C ASN A 304 -41.91 6.57 19.73
N TYR A 305 -43.05 6.83 20.39
CA TYR A 305 -43.46 6.12 21.60
C TYR A 305 -44.91 5.64 21.50
N PRO A 306 -45.25 4.51 22.17
CA PRO A 306 -46.60 3.94 22.13
C PRO A 306 -47.57 4.83 22.91
N ILE A 307 -48.75 5.08 22.34
CA ILE A 307 -49.81 5.88 22.95
C ILE A 307 -51.09 5.08 23.29
N GLY A 308 -51.13 3.81 22.88
CA GLY A 308 -52.26 2.91 23.12
C GLY A 308 -52.49 1.94 22.00
N TYR A 309 -53.69 1.40 21.92
CA TYR A 309 -54.09 0.45 20.89
C TYR A 309 -55.30 1.00 20.12
N ASN A 310 -55.36 0.69 18.82
CA ASN A 310 -56.54 0.96 18.01
C ASN A 310 -57.64 -0.10 18.26
N GLU A 311 -58.79 0.06 17.61
CA GLU A 311 -59.92 -0.89 17.70
C GLU A 311 -59.60 -2.30 17.23
N CYS A 312 -58.56 -2.46 16.40
CA CYS A 312 -58.09 -3.76 15.90
C CYS A 312 -57.02 -4.39 16.80
N GLY A 313 -56.59 -3.72 17.86
CA GLY A 313 -55.56 -4.22 18.80
C GLY A 313 -54.12 -3.89 18.35
N ASP A 314 -53.89 -3.09 17.31
CA ASP A 314 -52.54 -2.66 16.88
C ASP A 314 -52.06 -1.48 17.74
N ILE A 315 -50.76 -1.48 18.07
CA ILE A 315 -50.12 -0.42 18.83
C ILE A 315 -50.11 0.86 18.00
N GLN A 316 -50.62 1.94 18.57
CA GLN A 316 -50.50 3.28 17.99
C GLN A 316 -49.31 4.01 18.57
N TYR A 317 -48.59 4.76 17.71
CA TYR A 317 -47.39 5.52 18.06
C TYR A 317 -47.56 6.99 17.81
N ALA A 318 -46.99 7.82 18.67
CA ALA A 318 -46.81 9.25 18.45
C ALA A 318 -45.33 9.58 18.21
N PHE A 319 -45.11 10.63 17.43
CA PHE A 319 -43.77 11.19 17.27
C PHE A 319 -43.37 11.94 18.52
N ALA A 320 -42.14 11.70 18.98
CA ALA A 320 -41.60 12.41 20.14
C ALA A 320 -41.07 13.80 19.76
N ASP A 321 -41.04 14.70 20.75
CA ASP A 321 -40.31 15.97 20.68
C ASP A 321 -38.79 15.78 20.83
N TYR A 322 -38.36 14.53 20.84
CA TYR A 322 -36.98 14.07 20.99
C TYR A 322 -36.53 13.27 19.76
N ALA A 323 -35.19 13.21 19.57
CA ALA A 323 -34.54 12.40 18.55
C ALA A 323 -33.33 11.69 19.14
N LYS A 324 -32.97 10.56 18.57
CA LYS A 324 -31.62 10.02 18.74
C LYS A 324 -30.66 10.82 17.85
N TYR A 325 -29.51 11.20 18.37
CA TYR A 325 -28.40 11.66 17.56
C TYR A 325 -27.23 10.71 17.68
N GLU A 326 -26.38 10.64 16.67
CA GLU A 326 -25.27 9.70 16.60
C GLU A 326 -23.93 10.43 16.63
N VAL A 327 -22.98 9.89 17.40
CA VAL A 327 -21.55 10.23 17.36
C VAL A 327 -20.76 8.94 17.44
N MET A 328 -20.00 8.61 16.41
CA MET A 328 -19.14 7.42 16.34
C MET A 328 -19.86 6.11 16.70
N ASN A 329 -20.99 5.83 16.04
CA ASN A 329 -21.82 4.64 16.28
C ASN A 329 -22.35 4.50 17.72
N ARG A 330 -22.46 5.61 18.45
CA ARG A 330 -23.15 5.70 19.75
C ARG A 330 -24.27 6.72 19.65
N TYR A 331 -25.32 6.48 20.41
CA TYR A 331 -26.51 7.33 20.40
C TYR A 331 -26.63 8.15 21.66
N GLY A 332 -27.09 9.39 21.50
CA GLY A 332 -27.53 10.27 22.56
C GLY A 332 -28.95 10.75 22.31
N ILE A 333 -29.59 11.33 23.33
CA ILE A 333 -30.91 11.92 23.27
C ILE A 333 -30.75 13.42 23.06
N MET A 334 -31.45 13.98 22.11
CA MET A 334 -31.57 15.43 21.91
C MET A 334 -33.03 15.88 21.86
N ASN A 335 -33.26 17.11 22.29
CA ASN A 335 -34.55 17.77 22.05
C ASN A 335 -34.60 18.23 20.58
N ARG A 336 -35.55 17.69 19.83
CA ARG A 336 -35.68 17.93 18.38
C ARG A 336 -36.10 19.36 18.05
N ILE A 337 -36.83 20.02 18.97
CA ILE A 337 -37.35 21.39 18.75
C ILE A 337 -36.22 22.40 18.96
N THR A 338 -35.40 22.22 19.99
CA THR A 338 -34.33 23.17 20.35
C THR A 338 -32.98 22.82 19.75
N GLY A 339 -32.82 21.59 19.22
CA GLY A 339 -31.54 21.06 18.69
C GLY A 339 -30.50 20.81 19.79
N LYS A 340 -30.85 20.90 21.07
CA LYS A 340 -29.91 20.73 22.19
C LYS A 340 -29.79 19.27 22.62
N PRO A 341 -28.56 18.75 22.87
CA PRO A 341 -28.38 17.45 23.45
C PRO A 341 -28.88 17.43 24.91
N ILE A 342 -29.47 16.31 25.31
CA ILE A 342 -29.91 15.99 26.66
C ILE A 342 -28.91 15.05 27.32
N THR A 343 -28.47 14.03 26.61
CA THR A 343 -27.42 13.13 27.06
C THR A 343 -26.25 13.17 26.06
N PHE A 344 -25.06 12.70 26.46
CA PHE A 344 -24.00 12.40 25.53
C PHE A 344 -24.34 11.14 24.71
N ALA A 345 -23.70 10.98 23.57
CA ALA A 345 -23.84 9.78 22.72
C ALA A 345 -23.02 8.62 23.32
N LEU A 346 -23.57 7.96 24.31
CA LEU A 346 -22.92 6.91 25.08
C LEU A 346 -23.59 5.53 24.92
N TYR A 347 -24.80 5.48 24.35
CA TYR A 347 -25.62 4.29 24.30
C TYR A 347 -25.50 3.52 22.98
N SER A 348 -25.66 2.21 23.01
CA SER A 348 -25.73 1.37 21.82
C SER A 348 -27.11 1.40 21.15
N ASP A 349 -28.18 1.62 21.95
CA ASP A 349 -29.52 1.85 21.42
C ASP A 349 -30.35 2.71 22.39
N ILE A 350 -31.40 3.34 21.85
CA ILE A 350 -32.33 4.19 22.57
C ILE A 350 -33.74 3.96 22.01
N ASN A 351 -34.69 3.63 22.90
CA ASN A 351 -36.11 3.58 22.62
C ASN A 351 -36.87 4.52 23.56
N MET A 352 -38.07 4.95 23.19
CA MET A 352 -38.91 5.75 24.03
C MET A 352 -40.15 4.95 24.45
N LEU A 353 -40.31 4.74 25.74
CA LEU A 353 -41.40 3.94 26.32
C LEU A 353 -42.69 4.75 26.52
N SER A 354 -42.57 6.04 26.80
CA SER A 354 -43.65 6.99 26.96
C SER A 354 -43.17 8.42 26.65
N LYS A 355 -44.04 9.39 26.62
CA LYS A 355 -43.66 10.80 26.36
C LYS A 355 -42.59 11.36 27.31
N ASP A 356 -42.36 10.75 28.47
CA ASP A 356 -41.46 11.24 29.52
C ASP A 356 -40.35 10.25 29.90
N LEU A 357 -40.26 9.08 29.23
CA LEU A 357 -39.38 8.00 29.65
C LEU A 357 -38.72 7.28 28.45
N PHE A 358 -37.38 7.20 28.49
CA PHE A 358 -36.56 6.44 27.56
C PHE A 358 -36.07 5.15 28.20
N GLU A 359 -35.80 4.14 27.39
CA GLU A 359 -34.88 3.06 27.71
C GLU A 359 -33.66 3.19 26.85
N VAL A 360 -32.48 3.01 27.45
CA VAL A 360 -31.18 3.11 26.80
C VAL A 360 -30.34 1.88 27.09
N GLN A 361 -29.59 1.43 26.12
CA GLN A 361 -28.73 0.27 26.28
C GLN A 361 -27.26 0.66 26.46
N ASP A 362 -26.66 0.17 27.53
CA ASP A 362 -25.22 0.31 27.74
C ASP A 362 -24.43 -0.55 26.72
N PRO A 363 -23.43 0.01 26.02
CA PRO A 363 -22.70 -0.69 24.94
C PRO A 363 -21.73 -1.77 25.43
N GLU A 364 -21.34 -1.77 26.71
CA GLU A 364 -20.36 -2.72 27.26
C GLU A 364 -21.06 -3.89 27.97
N SER A 365 -22.02 -3.55 28.88
CA SER A 365 -22.77 -4.57 29.64
C SER A 365 -23.98 -5.12 28.89
N TYR A 366 -24.47 -4.41 27.85
CA TYR A 366 -25.75 -4.67 27.17
C TYR A 366 -26.98 -4.56 28.07
N ASP A 367 -26.81 -4.03 29.28
CA ASP A 367 -27.91 -3.77 30.21
C ASP A 367 -28.77 -2.60 29.71
N TRP A 368 -30.05 -2.65 30.05
CA TRP A 368 -30.99 -1.57 29.77
C TRP A 368 -31.23 -0.74 31.00
N TYR A 369 -31.26 0.58 30.83
CA TYR A 369 -31.56 1.59 31.87
C TYR A 369 -32.71 2.43 31.44
N LEU A 370 -33.48 2.92 32.42
CA LEU A 370 -34.54 3.93 32.22
C LEU A 370 -33.94 5.31 32.45
N VAL A 371 -34.23 6.23 31.51
CA VAL A 371 -33.73 7.61 31.53
C VAL A 371 -34.88 8.56 31.35
N ASP A 372 -34.94 9.61 32.17
CA ASP A 372 -35.94 10.66 32.07
C ASP A 372 -35.63 11.68 30.95
N THR A 373 -36.53 12.62 30.72
CA THR A 373 -36.39 13.70 29.72
C THR A 373 -35.33 14.75 30.07
N ASN A 374 -34.73 14.68 31.25
CA ASN A 374 -33.60 15.52 31.65
C ASN A 374 -32.27 14.77 31.49
N GLY A 375 -32.30 13.52 31.08
CA GLY A 375 -31.11 12.70 30.90
C GLY A 375 -30.67 11.99 32.20
N ASN A 376 -31.47 11.97 33.25
CA ASN A 376 -31.11 11.27 34.49
C ASN A 376 -31.51 9.79 34.42
N VAL A 377 -30.61 8.94 34.87
CA VAL A 377 -30.91 7.49 35.02
C VAL A 377 -31.89 7.33 36.20
N VAL A 378 -33.04 6.75 35.91
CA VAL A 378 -34.12 6.52 36.91
C VAL A 378 -33.95 5.14 37.53
N SER A 379 -33.68 4.12 36.75
CA SER A 379 -33.47 2.76 37.23
C SER A 379 -32.73 1.91 36.20
N LYS A 380 -32.21 0.77 36.65
CA LYS A 380 -31.82 -0.35 35.75
C LYS A 380 -33.11 -1.14 35.48
N LYS A 381 -33.28 -1.60 34.24
CA LYS A 381 -34.41 -2.42 33.81
C LYS A 381 -34.19 -3.88 34.11
#